data_ecea395cfc7e771bef7338e674334dee
#
_entry.id   ecea395cfc7e771bef7338e674334dee
#
_cell.length_a   1.000
_cell.length_b   1.000
_cell.length_c   1.000
_cell.angle_alpha   90.00
_cell.angle_beta   90.00
_cell.angle_gamma   90.00
#
_symmetry.space_group_name_H-M   'P 1'
#
loop_
_entity.id
_entity.type
_entity.pdbx_description
1 polymer ?
#
loop_
_entity_poly.entity_id
_entity_poly.type
_entity_poly.pdbx_seq_one_letter_code
_entity_poly.pdbx_strand_id
1 'polypeptide(L)'
;MIGANEMRTNMVIPIPILELIKFRVSQAHKYRAILGGTIYPISDAVEAGLIDEVVDEESFEEKLSEKAQDLATMGHPSYSLTKELFIGEVSEKIKNALEEATIETN
;
A
#
# COMPACT_ATOMS: atom_id res chain seq x y z
N MET A 1 -4.14 -9.99 -11.18
CA MET A 1 -3.40 -8.78 -11.58
C MET A 1 -3.75 -7.62 -10.67
N ILE A 2 -2.82 -6.74 -10.40
CA ILE A 2 -3.02 -5.62 -9.48
C ILE A 2 -2.35 -4.36 -10.02
N GLY A 3 -2.99 -3.20 -9.86
CA GLY A 3 -2.45 -1.92 -10.29
C GLY A 3 -3.50 -0.84 -10.34
N ALA A 4 -3.04 0.39 -10.60
CA ALA A 4 -3.89 1.58 -10.75
C ALA A 4 -3.95 1.94 -12.24
N ASN A 5 -5.11 1.74 -12.84
CA ASN A 5 -5.29 1.94 -14.28
C ASN A 5 -5.96 3.27 -14.65
N GLU A 6 -6.02 4.22 -13.73
CA GLU A 6 -6.75 5.48 -13.93
C GLU A 6 -6.25 6.27 -15.12
N MET A 7 -4.92 6.23 -15.38
CA MET A 7 -4.37 6.94 -16.57
C MET A 7 -4.87 6.36 -17.88
N ARG A 8 -5.25 5.08 -17.90
CA ARG A 8 -5.80 4.43 -19.10
C ARG A 8 -7.29 4.69 -19.29
N THR A 9 -7.98 5.08 -18.23
CA THR A 9 -9.41 5.33 -18.23
C THR A 9 -9.76 6.81 -18.13
N ASN A 10 -8.77 7.68 -18.28
CA ASN A 10 -8.92 9.14 -18.20
C ASN A 10 -9.50 9.59 -16.85
N MET A 11 -9.03 8.99 -15.79
CA MET A 11 -9.45 9.33 -14.43
C MET A 11 -8.27 9.81 -13.61
N VAL A 12 -8.52 10.73 -12.67
CA VAL A 12 -7.51 11.17 -11.71
C VAL A 12 -7.47 10.15 -10.56
N ILE A 13 -6.27 9.75 -10.17
CA ILE A 13 -6.12 8.87 -9.02
C ILE A 13 -6.48 9.66 -7.75
N PRO A 14 -7.44 9.21 -6.95
CA PRO A 14 -7.77 9.88 -5.69
C PRO A 14 -6.54 10.01 -4.77
N ILE A 15 -6.42 11.14 -4.08
CA ILE A 15 -5.24 11.43 -3.26
C ILE A 15 -4.92 10.31 -2.25
N PRO A 16 -5.89 9.74 -1.51
CA PRO A 16 -5.57 8.65 -0.57
C PRO A 16 -4.91 7.45 -1.24
N ILE A 17 -5.38 7.08 -2.42
CA ILE A 17 -4.82 5.95 -3.18
C ILE A 17 -3.45 6.32 -3.72
N LEU A 18 -3.30 7.52 -4.26
CA LEU A 18 -2.03 8.01 -4.79
C LEU A 18 -0.95 8.02 -3.70
N GLU A 19 -1.26 8.55 -2.52
CA GLU A 19 -0.31 8.60 -1.41
C GLU A 19 0.09 7.20 -0.95
N LEU A 20 -0.86 6.26 -0.91
CA LEU A 20 -0.57 4.88 -0.56
C LEU A 20 0.36 4.21 -1.57
N ILE A 21 0.08 4.37 -2.86
CA ILE A 21 0.92 3.81 -3.93
C ILE A 21 2.32 4.42 -3.88
N LYS A 22 2.41 5.74 -3.74
CA LYS A 22 3.70 6.44 -3.63
C LYS A 22 4.54 5.91 -2.46
N PHE A 23 3.89 5.61 -1.35
CA PHE A 23 4.57 5.09 -0.17
C PHE A 23 5.04 3.65 -0.35
N ARG A 24 4.22 2.81 -0.98
CA ARG A 24 4.46 1.37 -1.10
C ARG A 24 5.41 1.00 -2.24
N VAL A 25 5.24 1.62 -3.39
CA VAL A 25 5.92 1.22 -4.62
C VAL A 25 7.39 1.64 -4.58
N SER A 26 8.27 0.75 -5.05
CA SER A 26 9.70 1.04 -5.13
C SER A 26 9.97 2.21 -6.06
N GLN A 27 11.07 2.92 -5.83
CA GLN A 27 11.45 4.09 -6.63
C GLN A 27 11.51 3.76 -8.12
N ALA A 28 12.02 2.59 -8.47
CA ALA A 28 12.15 2.16 -9.86
C ALA A 28 10.80 1.96 -10.57
N HIS A 29 9.75 1.69 -9.81
CA HIS A 29 8.42 1.39 -10.36
C HIS A 29 7.43 2.56 -10.27
N LYS A 30 7.77 3.64 -9.58
CA LYS A 30 6.81 4.75 -9.34
C LYS A 30 6.19 5.31 -10.63
N TYR A 31 7.02 5.61 -11.62
CA TYR A 31 6.51 6.15 -12.87
C TYR A 31 5.53 5.19 -13.55
N ARG A 32 5.95 3.93 -13.71
CA ARG A 32 5.13 2.92 -14.39
C ARG A 32 3.84 2.61 -13.65
N ALA A 33 3.92 2.51 -12.33
CA ALA A 33 2.76 2.18 -11.50
C ALA A 33 1.72 3.29 -11.47
N ILE A 34 2.15 4.55 -11.51
CA ILE A 34 1.26 5.71 -11.38
C ILE A 34 0.90 6.27 -12.75
N LEU A 35 1.88 6.89 -13.42
CA LEU A 35 1.62 7.56 -14.70
C LEU A 35 1.51 6.59 -15.88
N GLY A 36 2.16 5.44 -15.78
CA GLY A 36 2.09 4.42 -16.83
C GLY A 36 0.82 3.59 -16.80
N GLY A 37 0.02 3.68 -15.76
CA GLY A 37 -1.22 2.90 -15.64
C GLY A 37 -0.99 1.40 -15.73
N THR A 38 0.15 0.91 -15.20
CA THR A 38 0.53 -0.49 -15.34
C THR A 38 -0.27 -1.39 -14.42
N ILE A 39 -0.80 -2.47 -14.99
CA ILE A 39 -1.45 -3.54 -14.25
C ILE A 39 -0.46 -4.69 -14.18
N TYR A 40 -0.01 -5.01 -12.98
CA TYR A 40 1.05 -5.99 -12.76
C TYR A 40 0.48 -7.40 -12.60
N PRO A 41 1.13 -8.41 -13.21
CA PRO A 41 0.92 -9.80 -12.77
C PRO A 41 1.29 -9.90 -11.29
N ILE A 42 0.70 -10.86 -10.58
CA ILE A 42 0.87 -10.96 -9.13
C ILE A 42 2.34 -11.04 -8.71
N SER A 43 3.14 -11.84 -9.42
CA SER A 43 4.58 -11.96 -9.12
C SER A 43 5.33 -10.65 -9.27
N ASP A 44 5.01 -9.88 -10.30
CA ASP A 44 5.65 -8.59 -10.56
C ASP A 44 5.19 -7.53 -9.56
N ALA A 45 3.97 -7.66 -9.04
CA ALA A 45 3.44 -6.75 -8.02
C ALA A 45 4.21 -6.84 -6.70
N VAL A 46 4.76 -8.00 -6.36
CA VAL A 46 5.65 -8.17 -5.20
C VAL A 46 6.94 -7.36 -5.42
N GLU A 47 7.56 -7.52 -6.58
CA GLU A 47 8.78 -6.79 -6.92
C GLU A 47 8.56 -5.27 -6.93
N ALA A 48 7.42 -4.83 -7.45
CA ALA A 48 7.07 -3.42 -7.49
C ALA A 48 6.78 -2.84 -6.10
N GLY A 49 6.44 -3.66 -5.12
CA GLY A 49 6.13 -3.21 -3.76
C GLY A 49 4.65 -3.01 -3.48
N LEU A 50 3.77 -3.36 -4.42
CA LEU A 50 2.32 -3.23 -4.22
C LEU A 50 1.79 -4.23 -3.19
N ILE A 51 2.38 -5.42 -3.15
CA ILE A 51 2.07 -6.45 -2.17
C ILE A 51 3.37 -7.00 -1.59
N ASP A 52 3.32 -7.59 -0.41
CA ASP A 52 4.51 -8.08 0.27
C ASP A 52 4.84 -9.53 -0.07
N GLU A 53 3.82 -10.36 -0.19
CA GLU A 53 4.01 -11.80 -0.34
C GLU A 53 2.81 -12.44 -1.03
N VAL A 54 3.07 -13.48 -1.83
CA VAL A 54 2.03 -14.30 -2.44
C VAL A 54 2.09 -15.67 -1.78
N VAL A 55 0.94 -16.17 -1.34
CA VAL A 55 0.82 -17.50 -0.73
C VAL A 55 -0.30 -18.26 -1.40
N ASP A 56 -0.23 -19.60 -1.36
CA ASP A 56 -1.31 -20.44 -1.85
C ASP A 56 -2.54 -20.30 -0.94
N GLU A 57 -3.73 -20.38 -1.52
CA GLU A 57 -4.97 -20.28 -0.77
C GLU A 57 -5.01 -21.30 0.37
N GLU A 58 -4.56 -22.52 0.12
CA GLU A 58 -4.52 -23.60 1.11
C GLU A 58 -3.61 -23.29 2.30
N SER A 59 -2.56 -22.51 2.09
CA SER A 59 -1.58 -22.15 3.13
C SER A 59 -1.84 -20.78 3.75
N PHE A 60 -2.87 -20.06 3.31
CA PHE A 60 -3.07 -18.66 3.69
C PHE A 60 -3.19 -18.48 5.21
N GLU A 61 -4.06 -19.26 5.85
CA GLU A 61 -4.29 -19.13 7.29
C GLU A 61 -3.03 -19.46 8.10
N GLU A 62 -2.29 -20.48 7.68
CA GLU A 62 -1.04 -20.88 8.34
C GLU A 62 0.02 -19.79 8.20
N LYS A 63 0.21 -19.25 6.98
CA LYS A 63 1.18 -18.19 6.73
C LYS A 63 0.82 -16.90 7.43
N LEU A 64 -0.45 -16.56 7.49
CA LEU A 64 -0.95 -15.41 8.22
C LEU A 64 -0.63 -15.54 9.71
N SER A 65 -0.90 -16.70 10.29
CA SER A 65 -0.61 -16.98 11.69
C SER A 65 0.89 -16.90 12.01
N GLU A 66 1.73 -17.50 11.16
CA GLU A 66 3.19 -17.43 11.30
C GLU A 66 3.68 -15.99 11.26
N LYS A 67 3.18 -15.18 10.34
CA LYS A 67 3.56 -13.79 10.21
C LYS A 67 3.14 -12.97 11.43
N ALA A 68 1.92 -13.19 11.91
CA ALA A 68 1.41 -12.51 13.10
C ALA A 68 2.23 -12.87 14.34
N GLN A 69 2.61 -14.15 14.49
CA GLN A 69 3.44 -14.59 15.61
C GLN A 69 4.84 -13.99 15.55
N ASP A 70 5.43 -13.94 14.35
CA ASP A 70 6.74 -13.33 14.15
C ASP A 70 6.72 -11.85 14.55
N LEU A 71 5.73 -11.10 14.06
CA LEU A 71 5.58 -9.69 14.39
C LEU A 71 5.32 -9.47 15.89
N ALA A 72 4.61 -10.39 16.53
CA ALA A 72 4.33 -10.31 17.95
C ALA A 72 5.60 -10.44 18.82
N THR A 73 6.67 -11.08 18.30
CA THR A 73 7.94 -11.15 19.03
C THR A 73 8.62 -9.79 19.13
N MET A 74 8.21 -8.83 18.29
CA MET A 74 8.75 -7.48 18.27
C MET A 74 7.84 -6.48 18.98
N GLY A 75 6.97 -6.97 19.88
CA GLY A 75 5.99 -6.14 20.59
C GLY A 75 6.56 -5.24 21.67
N HIS A 76 7.63 -4.52 21.38
CA HIS A 76 8.28 -3.58 22.28
C HIS A 76 7.85 -2.15 21.95
N PRO A 77 7.97 -1.21 22.91
CA PRO A 77 7.67 0.20 22.62
C PRO A 77 8.42 0.76 21.41
N SER A 78 9.63 0.28 21.16
CA SER A 78 10.43 0.70 20.00
C SER A 78 9.75 0.39 18.67
N TYR A 79 9.02 -0.72 18.56
CA TYR A 79 8.28 -1.07 17.35
C TYR A 79 7.17 -0.05 17.07
N SER A 80 6.34 0.24 18.06
CA SER A 80 5.25 1.22 17.92
C SER A 80 5.76 2.60 17.59
N LEU A 81 6.81 3.05 18.29
CA LEU A 81 7.40 4.36 18.04
C LEU A 81 8.02 4.46 16.64
N THR A 82 8.76 3.43 16.24
CA THR A 82 9.36 3.39 14.92
C THR A 82 8.30 3.35 13.82
N LYS A 83 7.24 2.58 14.02
CA LYS A 83 6.13 2.50 13.08
C LYS A 83 5.46 3.87 12.90
N GLU A 84 5.21 4.59 13.99
CA GLU A 84 4.65 5.94 13.91
C GLU A 84 5.55 6.88 13.11
N LEU A 85 6.85 6.83 13.34
CA LEU A 85 7.80 7.65 12.58
C LEU A 85 7.83 7.24 11.11
N PHE A 86 7.72 5.96 10.84
CA PHE A 86 7.81 5.43 9.47
C PHE A 86 6.59 5.75 8.62
N ILE A 87 5.39 5.56 9.17
CA ILE A 87 4.15 5.72 8.41
C ILE A 87 3.35 6.98 8.75
N GLY A 88 3.75 7.71 9.80
CA GLY A 88 2.97 8.83 10.34
C GLY A 88 2.65 9.91 9.32
N GLU A 89 3.63 10.30 8.52
CA GLU A 89 3.44 11.35 7.51
C GLU A 89 2.43 10.94 6.43
N VAL A 90 2.59 9.74 5.86
CA VAL A 90 1.67 9.26 4.83
C VAL A 90 0.28 9.00 5.40
N SER A 91 0.20 8.49 6.63
CA SER A 91 -1.06 8.26 7.32
C SER A 91 -1.82 9.58 7.52
N GLU A 92 -1.13 10.63 7.92
CA GLU A 92 -1.72 11.95 8.11
C GLU A 92 -2.23 12.54 6.79
N LYS A 93 -1.46 12.41 5.71
CA LYS A 93 -1.88 12.86 4.38
C LYS A 93 -3.13 12.14 3.90
N ILE A 94 -3.20 10.83 4.11
CA ILE A 94 -4.36 10.04 3.72
C ILE A 94 -5.59 10.45 4.54
N LYS A 95 -5.42 10.58 5.84
CA LYS A 95 -6.49 11.00 6.74
C LYS A 95 -7.06 12.36 6.36
N ASN A 96 -6.20 13.34 6.14
CA ASN A 96 -6.61 14.69 5.74
C ASN A 96 -7.36 14.68 4.41
N ALA A 97 -6.89 13.91 3.44
CA ALA A 97 -7.55 13.80 2.13
C ALA A 97 -8.94 13.17 2.24
N LEU A 98 -9.11 12.17 3.12
CA LEU A 98 -10.41 11.55 3.35
C LEU A 98 -11.38 12.53 4.04
N GLU A 99 -10.90 13.32 5.00
CA GLU A 99 -11.71 14.33 5.67
C GLU A 99 -12.16 15.42 4.70
N GLU A 100 -11.28 15.91 3.84
CA GLU A 100 -11.60 16.89 2.80
C GLU A 100 -12.65 16.36 1.83
N ALA A 101 -12.51 15.14 1.37
CA ALA A 101 -13.46 14.49 0.48
C ALA A 101 -14.86 14.38 1.13
N THR A 102 -14.92 14.09 2.43
CA THR A 102 -16.16 14.01 3.18
C THR A 102 -16.83 15.38 3.27
N ILE A 103 -16.06 16.43 3.50
CA ILE A 103 -16.56 17.82 3.55
C ILE A 103 -17.11 18.25 2.19
N GLU A 104 -16.40 17.93 1.10
CA GLU A 104 -16.81 18.29 -0.26
C GLU A 104 -18.11 17.61 -0.68
N THR A 105 -18.35 16.39 -0.21
CA THR A 105 -19.56 15.63 -0.57
C THR A 105 -20.79 16.01 0.28
N ASN A 106 -20.59 16.70 1.37
CA ASN A 106 -21.66 17.18 2.24
C ASN A 106 -22.05 18.61 1.90
#